data_4377e04e07871754a3924d04c79c29de
#
_entry.id   4377e04e07871754a3924d04c79c29de
#
_cell.length_a   1.000
_cell.length_b   1.000
_cell.length_c   1.000
_cell.angle_alpha   90.00
_cell.angle_beta   90.00
_cell.angle_gamma   90.00
#
_symmetry.space_group_name_H-M   'P 1'
#
loop_
_entity.id
_entity.type
_entity.pdbx_description
1 polymer ?
#
loop_
_entity_poly.entity_id
_entity_poly.type
_entity_poly.pdbx_seq_one_letter_code
_entity_poly.pdbx_strand_id
1 'polypeptide(L)'
;MHMGSMAVIGAKKPENLIHVVINNGSHESVGGMPTVADTVNLPEIATACNYSSVFSVSSKEELEEVLLSLAEQLKPVFIEVKSAIGSRSDLGRPTTTPVENKTALMAYLQETEE
;
A
#
# COMPACT_ATOMS: atom_id res chain seq x y z
N MET A 1 9.47 2.02 7.60
CA MET A 1 10.85 1.62 7.86
C MET A 1 11.73 1.63 6.59
N HIS A 2 11.23 1.35 5.42
CA HIS A 2 12.04 1.28 4.18
C HIS A 2 11.69 2.37 3.16
N MET A 3 11.67 3.63 3.59
CA MET A 3 11.31 4.77 2.73
C MET A 3 12.21 4.95 1.49
N GLY A 4 13.45 4.44 1.53
CA GLY A 4 14.35 4.49 0.38
C GLY A 4 13.78 3.88 -0.90
N SER A 5 12.91 2.87 -0.78
CA SER A 5 12.22 2.26 -1.92
C SER A 5 11.33 3.25 -2.68
N MET A 6 10.76 4.24 -2.01
CA MET A 6 9.91 5.25 -2.63
C MET A 6 10.67 6.08 -3.67
N ALA A 7 11.92 6.46 -3.37
CA ALA A 7 12.77 7.18 -4.31
C ALA A 7 13.06 6.35 -5.57
N VAL A 8 13.29 5.03 -5.42
CA VAL A 8 13.49 4.12 -6.55
C VAL A 8 12.23 3.98 -7.41
N ILE A 9 11.07 3.81 -6.77
CA ILE A 9 9.77 3.76 -7.47
C ILE A 9 9.54 5.05 -8.27
N GLY A 10 9.71 6.20 -7.65
CA GLY A 10 9.52 7.48 -8.32
C GLY A 10 10.52 7.76 -9.44
N ALA A 11 11.76 7.28 -9.31
CA ALA A 11 12.76 7.35 -10.39
C ALA A 11 12.42 6.44 -11.58
N LYS A 12 11.87 5.25 -11.32
CA LYS A 12 11.48 4.27 -12.35
C LYS A 12 10.14 4.58 -13.02
N LYS A 13 9.26 5.29 -12.33
CA LYS A 13 7.90 5.67 -12.79
C LYS A 13 7.11 4.53 -13.45
N PRO A 14 6.91 3.38 -12.78
CA PRO A 14 6.14 2.29 -13.36
C PRO A 14 4.71 2.73 -13.69
N GLU A 15 4.25 2.45 -14.90
CA GLU A 15 2.95 2.92 -15.41
C GLU A 15 1.75 2.14 -14.88
N ASN A 16 1.96 1.08 -14.12
CA ASN A 16 0.92 0.19 -13.60
C ASN A 16 0.96 0.02 -12.07
N LEU A 17 1.74 0.84 -11.34
CA LEU A 17 1.89 0.69 -9.88
C LEU A 17 0.90 1.57 -9.13
N ILE A 18 0.17 0.95 -8.21
CA ILE A 18 -0.61 1.59 -7.15
C ILE A 18 0.01 1.16 -5.81
N HIS A 19 0.60 2.11 -5.09
CA HIS A 19 1.25 1.89 -3.80
C HIS A 19 0.33 2.35 -2.68
N VAL A 20 -0.28 1.41 -1.96
CA VAL A 20 -1.17 1.71 -0.84
C VAL A 20 -0.44 1.49 0.48
N VAL A 21 -0.48 2.49 1.35
CA VAL A 21 0.06 2.44 2.72
C VAL A 21 -1.09 2.51 3.70
N ILE A 22 -1.33 1.42 4.44
CA ILE A 22 -2.26 1.43 5.57
C ILE A 22 -1.50 1.97 6.79
N ASN A 23 -1.85 3.18 7.22
CA ASN A 23 -1.19 3.87 8.31
C ASN A 23 -2.09 3.90 9.55
N ASN A 24 -1.80 3.02 10.51
CA ASN A 24 -2.47 2.99 11.82
C ASN A 24 -1.61 3.62 12.95
N GLY A 25 -0.46 4.21 12.61
CA GLY A 25 0.44 4.83 13.59
C GLY A 25 1.13 3.86 14.55
N SER A 26 0.95 2.54 14.40
CA SER A 26 1.40 1.54 15.39
C SER A 26 2.15 0.36 14.77
N HIS A 27 3.09 -0.17 15.52
CA HIS A 27 3.74 -1.47 15.27
C HIS A 27 3.00 -2.57 16.05
N GLU A 28 1.76 -2.89 15.68
CA GLU A 28 0.89 -3.81 16.42
C GLU A 28 1.47 -5.21 16.60
N SER A 29 2.18 -5.74 15.62
CA SER A 29 2.76 -7.08 15.68
C SER A 29 3.92 -7.23 16.68
N VAL A 30 4.44 -6.12 17.19
CA VAL A 30 5.60 -6.11 18.10
C VAL A 30 5.35 -5.24 19.34
N GLY A 31 4.13 -5.28 19.87
CA GLY A 31 3.79 -4.66 21.15
C GLY A 31 3.09 -3.30 21.06
N GLY A 32 2.66 -2.89 19.87
CA GLY A 32 1.84 -1.68 19.70
C GLY A 32 2.61 -0.37 19.87
N MET A 33 3.93 -0.40 19.71
CA MET A 33 4.74 0.82 19.82
C MET A 33 4.39 1.81 18.70
N PRO A 34 4.42 3.13 18.98
CA PRO A 34 4.14 4.13 17.95
C PRO A 34 5.18 4.09 16.83
N THR A 35 4.71 4.32 15.61
CA THR A 35 5.58 4.56 14.46
C THR A 35 5.99 6.03 14.40
N VAL A 36 6.86 6.40 13.46
CA VAL A 36 7.18 7.81 13.17
C VAL A 36 6.18 8.47 12.21
N ALA A 37 5.11 7.77 11.85
CA ALA A 37 4.14 8.24 10.84
C ALA A 37 3.39 9.52 11.26
N ASP A 38 3.28 9.78 12.56
CA ASP A 38 2.68 11.01 13.09
C ASP A 38 3.61 12.24 13.01
N THR A 39 4.90 12.01 12.77
CA THR A 39 5.92 13.07 12.70
C THR A 39 6.40 13.34 11.27
N VAL A 40 6.03 12.49 10.31
CA VAL A 40 6.41 12.63 8.91
C VAL A 40 5.15 12.70 8.04
N ASN A 41 5.18 13.51 7.00
CA ASN A 41 4.09 13.60 6.02
C ASN A 41 4.37 12.63 4.87
N LEU A 42 3.80 11.43 4.91
CA LEU A 42 4.02 10.41 3.88
C LEU A 42 3.56 10.85 2.48
N PRO A 43 2.40 11.50 2.30
CA PRO A 43 2.01 12.09 1.02
C PRO A 43 3.03 13.08 0.44
N GLU A 44 3.56 13.99 1.26
CA GLU A 44 4.59 14.95 0.81
C GLU A 44 5.88 14.24 0.42
N ILE A 45 6.29 13.20 1.16
CA ILE A 45 7.45 12.37 0.82
C ILE A 45 7.22 11.67 -0.53
N ALA A 46 6.03 11.10 -0.77
CA ALA A 46 5.71 10.48 -2.04
C ALA A 46 5.78 11.48 -3.20
N THR A 47 5.25 12.69 -3.00
CA THR A 47 5.35 13.79 -3.96
C THR A 47 6.81 14.16 -4.24
N ALA A 48 7.62 14.32 -3.21
CA ALA A 48 9.06 14.61 -3.33
C ALA A 48 9.84 13.48 -4.00
N CYS A 49 9.37 12.25 -3.89
CA CYS A 49 9.90 11.08 -4.60
C CYS A 49 9.37 10.93 -6.04
N ASN A 50 8.64 11.91 -6.59
CA ASN A 50 8.11 11.91 -7.96
C ASN A 50 6.99 10.89 -8.25
N TYR A 51 6.19 10.51 -7.26
CA TYR A 51 4.92 9.82 -7.54
C TYR A 51 4.02 10.76 -8.35
N SER A 52 3.35 10.23 -9.36
CA SER A 52 2.57 11.05 -10.31
C SER A 52 1.22 11.48 -9.74
N SER A 53 0.63 10.66 -8.88
CA SER A 53 -0.61 10.97 -8.16
C SER A 53 -0.49 10.54 -6.71
N VAL A 54 -0.92 11.40 -5.78
CA VAL A 54 -0.75 11.19 -4.33
C VAL A 54 -2.04 11.52 -3.62
N PHE A 55 -2.52 10.61 -2.77
CA PHE A 55 -3.75 10.76 -2.00
C PHE A 55 -3.50 10.39 -0.54
N SER A 56 -4.26 11.02 0.37
CA SER A 56 -4.38 10.64 1.77
C SER A 56 -5.87 10.60 2.12
N VAL A 57 -6.34 9.47 2.64
CA VAL A 57 -7.75 9.23 2.94
C VAL A 57 -7.91 8.74 4.37
N SER A 58 -9.02 9.11 5.00
CA SER A 58 -9.34 8.81 6.40
C SER A 58 -10.75 8.24 6.60
N SER A 59 -11.54 8.17 5.54
CA SER A 59 -12.87 7.59 5.53
C SER A 59 -13.03 6.57 4.41
N LYS A 60 -14.07 5.73 4.52
CA LYS A 60 -14.41 4.76 3.50
C LYS A 60 -14.86 5.45 2.21
N GLU A 61 -15.62 6.50 2.34
CA GLU A 61 -16.16 7.29 1.23
C GLU A 61 -15.03 7.93 0.42
N GLU A 62 -14.04 8.57 1.08
CA GLU A 62 -12.85 9.12 0.43
C GLU A 62 -12.04 8.04 -0.30
N LEU A 63 -11.89 6.86 0.32
CA LEU A 63 -11.18 5.74 -0.31
C LEU A 63 -11.93 5.25 -1.56
N GLU A 64 -13.26 5.10 -1.50
CA GLU A 64 -14.07 4.70 -2.65
C GLU A 64 -13.95 5.69 -3.81
N GLU A 65 -13.99 6.99 -3.55
CA GLU A 65 -13.80 8.03 -4.56
C GLU A 65 -12.43 7.92 -5.25
N VAL A 66 -11.35 7.76 -4.47
CA VAL A 66 -10.00 7.56 -5.02
C VAL A 66 -9.92 6.29 -5.86
N LEU A 67 -10.47 5.16 -5.37
CA LEU A 67 -10.45 3.89 -6.10
C LEU A 67 -11.21 3.96 -7.43
N LEU A 68 -12.35 4.65 -7.48
CA LEU A 68 -13.12 4.85 -8.71
C LEU A 68 -12.38 5.73 -9.73
N SER A 69 -11.55 6.67 -9.27
CA SER A 69 -10.76 7.55 -10.13
C SER A 69 -9.45 6.96 -10.65
N LEU A 70 -9.03 5.79 -10.15
CA LEU A 70 -7.69 5.21 -10.41
C LEU A 70 -7.37 4.98 -11.88
N ALA A 71 -8.38 4.69 -12.71
CA ALA A 71 -8.19 4.47 -14.15
C ALA A 71 -7.66 5.74 -14.86
N GLU A 72 -8.06 6.92 -14.37
CA GLU A 72 -7.71 8.22 -14.92
C GLU A 72 -6.43 8.82 -14.31
N GLN A 73 -5.94 8.25 -13.21
CA GLN A 73 -4.76 8.77 -12.51
C GLN A 73 -3.45 8.37 -13.20
N LEU A 74 -2.52 9.31 -13.24
CA LEU A 74 -1.14 9.04 -13.68
C LEU A 74 -0.41 8.18 -12.65
N LYS A 75 0.34 7.19 -13.11
CA LYS A 75 1.11 6.26 -12.25
C LYS A 75 2.58 6.67 -12.17
N PRO A 76 3.28 6.28 -11.12
CA PRO A 76 2.80 5.52 -9.96
C PRO A 76 1.87 6.36 -9.08
N VAL A 77 0.81 5.74 -8.58
CA VAL A 77 -0.12 6.33 -7.60
C VAL A 77 0.34 5.96 -6.20
N PHE A 78 0.30 6.91 -5.26
CA PHE A 78 0.46 6.66 -3.83
C PHE A 78 -0.84 6.98 -3.09
N ILE A 79 -1.27 6.09 -2.21
CA ILE A 79 -2.47 6.27 -1.39
C ILE A 79 -2.11 5.96 0.06
N GLU A 80 -2.12 6.97 0.94
CA GLU A 80 -2.12 6.75 2.38
C GLU A 80 -3.56 6.55 2.86
N VAL A 81 -3.83 5.41 3.50
CA VAL A 81 -5.10 5.13 4.17
C VAL A 81 -4.87 5.22 5.67
N LYS A 82 -5.38 6.26 6.31
CA LYS A 82 -5.34 6.41 7.77
C LYS A 82 -6.38 5.50 8.40
N SER A 83 -5.94 4.62 9.30
CA SER A 83 -6.80 3.64 9.95
C SER A 83 -6.62 3.66 11.46
N ALA A 84 -7.60 3.13 12.18
CA ALA A 84 -7.48 2.89 13.61
C ALA A 84 -6.54 1.72 13.90
N ILE A 85 -6.00 1.67 15.11
CA ILE A 85 -5.28 0.52 15.66
C ILE A 85 -6.29 -0.59 15.91
N GLY A 86 -5.89 -1.85 15.64
CA GLY A 86 -6.69 -3.03 15.88
C GLY A 86 -7.11 -3.76 14.61
N SER A 87 -7.64 -4.95 14.79
CA SER A 87 -8.14 -5.80 13.73
C SER A 87 -9.57 -6.25 14.02
N ARG A 88 -10.28 -6.72 13.00
CA ARG A 88 -11.59 -7.33 13.18
C ARG A 88 -11.49 -8.54 14.11
N SER A 89 -12.49 -8.74 14.97
CA SER A 89 -12.55 -9.90 15.88
C SER A 89 -12.71 -11.24 15.14
N ASP A 90 -13.23 -11.21 13.91
CA ASP A 90 -13.46 -12.34 13.03
C ASP A 90 -12.35 -12.56 11.98
N LEU A 91 -11.19 -11.92 12.17
CA LEU A 91 -10.06 -12.05 11.25
C LEU A 91 -9.53 -13.48 11.24
N GLY A 92 -9.69 -14.16 10.10
CA GLY A 92 -9.18 -15.50 9.88
C GLY A 92 -7.65 -15.55 9.76
N ARG A 93 -7.12 -16.76 9.78
CA ARG A 93 -5.70 -17.02 9.50
C ARG A 93 -5.58 -17.64 8.10
N PRO A 94 -4.44 -17.47 7.42
CA PRO A 94 -4.18 -18.16 6.17
C PRO A 94 -4.31 -19.67 6.34
N THR A 95 -4.99 -20.35 5.42
CA THR A 95 -5.22 -21.79 5.41
C THR A 95 -4.21 -22.54 4.52
N THR A 96 -3.44 -21.79 3.73
CA THR A 96 -2.42 -22.29 2.83
C THR A 96 -1.02 -21.96 3.34
N THR A 97 -0.06 -22.82 3.04
CA THR A 97 1.34 -22.60 3.38
C THR A 97 1.99 -21.58 2.41
N PRO A 98 3.09 -20.91 2.81
CA PRO A 98 3.85 -20.04 1.90
C PRO A 98 4.33 -20.75 0.62
N VAL A 99 4.64 -22.05 0.70
CA VAL A 99 5.07 -22.85 -0.45
C VAL A 99 3.92 -23.06 -1.43
N GLU A 100 2.73 -23.41 -0.94
CA GLU A 100 1.53 -23.55 -1.77
C GLU A 100 1.16 -22.23 -2.45
N ASN A 101 1.20 -21.11 -1.72
CA ASN A 101 0.94 -19.78 -2.29
C ASN A 101 1.94 -19.43 -3.40
N LYS A 102 3.24 -19.70 -3.18
CA LYS A 102 4.27 -19.48 -4.19
C LYS A 102 3.99 -20.32 -5.46
N THR A 103 3.71 -21.60 -5.28
CA THR A 103 3.46 -22.53 -6.40
C THR A 103 2.24 -22.09 -7.21
N ALA A 104 1.15 -21.73 -6.54
CA ALA A 104 -0.06 -21.25 -7.19
C ALA A 104 0.18 -19.95 -7.97
N LEU A 105 0.89 -18.99 -7.39
CA LEU A 105 1.23 -17.75 -8.09
C LEU A 105 2.12 -18.01 -9.31
N MET A 106 3.12 -18.86 -9.19
CA MET A 106 4.00 -19.20 -10.32
C MET A 106 3.24 -19.86 -11.47
N ALA A 107 2.30 -20.77 -11.17
CA ALA A 107 1.45 -21.38 -12.20
C ALA A 107 0.58 -20.35 -12.91
N TYR A 108 -0.08 -19.45 -12.13
CA TYR A 108 -0.89 -18.38 -12.67
C TYR A 108 -0.10 -17.45 -13.62
N LEU A 109 1.11 -17.06 -13.24
CA LEU A 109 1.94 -16.20 -14.08
C LEU A 109 2.36 -16.88 -15.39
N GLN A 110 2.63 -18.19 -15.36
CA GLN A 110 2.96 -18.95 -16.58
C GLN A 110 1.77 -19.05 -17.55
N GLU A 111 0.54 -19.21 -17.03
CA GLU A 111 -0.67 -19.27 -17.84
C GLU A 111 -1.03 -17.91 -18.47
N THR A 112 -0.59 -16.80 -17.90
CA THR A 112 -0.90 -15.44 -18.40
C THR A 112 0.15 -14.90 -19.38
N GLU A 113 1.28 -15.58 -19.57
CA GLU A 113 2.31 -15.21 -20.56
C GLU A 113 2.06 -15.83 -21.97
N GLU A 114 1.03 -16.70 -22.13
CA GLU A 114 0.55 -17.21 -23.42
C GLU A 114 -0.60 -16.36 -24.00
#